data_f42a813d9042b3553dd6cac79dde28d0
#
_entry.id   f42a813d9042b3553dd6cac79dde28d0
#
_cell.length_a   1.000
_cell.length_b   1.000
_cell.length_c   1.000
_cell.angle_alpha   90.00
_cell.angle_beta   90.00
_cell.angle_gamma   90.00
#
_symmetry.space_group_name_H-M   'P 1'
#
loop_
_entity.id
_entity.type
_entity.pdbx_description
1 polymer ?
#
loop_
_entity_poly.entity_id
_entity_poly.type
_entity_poly.pdbx_seq_one_letter_code
_entity_poly.pdbx_strand_id
1 'polypeptide(L)'
;MNQEMKLAVLIDAENISSKYIDVILSEANNLGDVIYKRIYGNWTTPQMASWRNTLLDNAIQPVQQYSNTIRKNSSDSALIIDTMDLLYQSNLDGFCIVSSDSDFTRLASRLRESQKYVLGMGESKTPRSFISACNKFLYLDVLWEEAEEHEAGDHEGTDHEEAQAEHTSPQAKAEKPEADNHASETPAARPLTPPETMPLHGKTPGKDFSTIRQALIKLTEENSDDNGWIFSGTLGNLLSKQFSDFDVRNFGYKKFVPFIESLKLFDVNTFTDEKNRTVKHNYFKLKQTPKRPRRTFRPYYKQRGR
;
A
#
# COMPACT_ATOMS: atom_id res chain seq x y z
N MET A 1 2.42 -7.67 29.04
CA MET A 1 1.67 -6.66 28.24
C MET A 1 2.58 -6.23 27.13
N ASN A 2 2.23 -6.48 25.87
CA ASN A 2 2.94 -5.88 24.76
C ASN A 2 2.65 -4.39 24.81
N GLN A 3 3.67 -3.58 25.07
CA GLN A 3 3.54 -2.13 25.06
C GLN A 3 3.41 -1.71 23.58
N GLU A 4 2.31 -1.05 23.22
CA GLU A 4 2.12 -0.52 21.88
C GLU A 4 3.16 0.57 21.60
N MET A 5 3.62 0.64 20.35
CA MET A 5 4.61 1.64 19.91
C MET A 5 4.03 3.05 19.99
N LYS A 6 4.72 3.98 20.64
CA LYS A 6 4.32 5.40 20.68
C LYS A 6 4.85 6.12 19.46
N LEU A 7 3.95 6.74 18.68
CA LEU A 7 4.25 7.29 17.38
C LEU A 7 3.97 8.79 17.28
N ALA A 8 4.73 9.47 16.42
CA ALA A 8 4.38 10.78 15.89
C ALA A 8 4.05 10.67 14.40
N VAL A 9 2.95 11.26 13.96
CA VAL A 9 2.56 11.42 12.56
C VAL A 9 2.84 12.86 12.14
N LEU A 10 3.73 13.04 11.17
CA LEU A 10 4.24 14.32 10.69
C LEU A 10 3.99 14.41 9.18
N ILE A 11 3.07 15.30 8.79
CA ILE A 11 2.52 15.36 7.43
C ILE A 11 3.01 16.62 6.74
N ASP A 12 3.55 16.47 5.55
CA ASP A 12 3.90 17.53 4.63
C ASP A 12 2.67 17.85 3.75
N ALA A 13 1.95 18.92 4.09
CA ALA A 13 0.71 19.31 3.41
C ALA A 13 0.94 19.86 1.99
N GLU A 14 2.16 20.26 1.65
CA GLU A 14 2.47 20.82 0.33
C GLU A 14 2.68 19.71 -0.72
N ASN A 15 3.10 18.54 -0.26
CA ASN A 15 3.39 17.37 -1.13
C ASN A 15 2.36 16.25 -1.05
N ILE A 16 1.42 16.30 -0.09
CA ILE A 16 0.41 15.24 0.14
C ILE A 16 -1.00 15.82 0.05
N SER A 17 -1.92 15.08 -0.56
CA SER A 17 -3.33 15.45 -0.66
C SER A 17 -4.10 15.08 0.60
N SER A 18 -5.05 15.94 1.01
CA SER A 18 -5.96 15.70 2.16
C SER A 18 -6.83 14.45 2.01
N LYS A 19 -7.09 13.99 0.80
CA LYS A 19 -7.88 12.77 0.54
C LYS A 19 -7.28 11.50 1.17
N TYR A 20 -5.97 11.48 1.44
CA TYR A 20 -5.28 10.32 2.02
C TYR A 20 -5.34 10.25 3.54
N ILE A 21 -5.99 11.19 4.23
CA ILE A 21 -5.86 11.30 5.68
C ILE A 21 -6.36 10.07 6.43
N ASP A 22 -7.49 9.50 6.00
CA ASP A 22 -8.07 8.32 6.64
C ASP A 22 -7.16 7.11 6.51
N VAL A 23 -6.53 6.94 5.34
CA VAL A 23 -5.52 5.91 5.10
C VAL A 23 -4.28 6.14 5.98
N ILE A 24 -3.77 7.39 6.05
CA ILE A 24 -2.60 7.74 6.86
C ILE A 24 -2.83 7.41 8.33
N LEU A 25 -3.96 7.85 8.89
CA LEU A 25 -4.27 7.63 10.30
C LEU A 25 -4.57 6.16 10.60
N SER A 26 -5.28 5.47 9.70
CA SER A 26 -5.54 4.03 9.84
C SER A 26 -4.24 3.23 9.87
N GLU A 27 -3.32 3.45 8.93
CA GLU A 27 -2.03 2.74 8.88
C GLU A 27 -1.12 3.09 10.08
N ALA A 28 -1.15 4.34 10.55
CA ALA A 28 -0.40 4.73 11.75
C ALA A 28 -0.96 4.07 13.02
N ASN A 29 -2.29 4.05 13.19
CA ASN A 29 -2.95 3.39 14.32
C ASN A 29 -2.79 1.87 14.31
N ASN A 30 -2.70 1.25 13.13
CA ASN A 30 -2.39 -0.17 12.99
C ASN A 30 -0.97 -0.52 13.46
N LEU A 31 -0.05 0.45 13.44
CA LEU A 31 1.32 0.28 13.88
C LEU A 31 1.52 0.52 15.38
N GLY A 32 0.76 1.47 15.97
CA GLY A 32 0.87 1.80 17.39
C GLY A 32 0.01 2.98 17.82
N ASP A 33 0.25 3.48 19.02
CA ASP A 33 -0.47 4.61 19.63
C ASP A 33 0.09 5.94 19.11
N VAL A 34 -0.75 6.72 18.42
CA VAL A 34 -0.36 7.99 17.80
C VAL A 34 -0.49 9.13 18.81
N ILE A 35 0.65 9.53 19.41
CA ILE A 35 0.72 10.58 20.44
C ILE A 35 0.71 11.99 19.82
N TYR A 36 1.39 12.17 18.69
CA TYR A 36 1.47 13.47 18.01
C TYR A 36 0.95 13.34 16.58
N LYS A 37 0.04 14.24 16.21
CA LYS A 37 -0.46 14.41 14.84
C LYS A 37 -0.20 15.85 14.41
N ARG A 38 0.80 16.10 13.58
CA ARG A 38 1.20 17.45 13.12
C ARG A 38 1.26 17.50 11.61
N ILE A 39 0.89 18.64 11.07
CA ILE A 39 0.93 18.89 9.63
C ILE A 39 1.54 20.26 9.35
N TYR A 40 2.41 20.32 8.37
CA TYR A 40 3.26 21.46 8.05
C TYR A 40 2.89 22.02 6.70
N GLY A 41 2.76 23.35 6.61
CA GLY A 41 2.44 24.02 5.36
C GLY A 41 2.17 25.51 5.52
N ASN A 42 2.03 26.19 4.41
CA ASN A 42 1.64 27.59 4.39
C ASN A 42 0.10 27.74 4.33
N TRP A 43 -0.54 27.79 5.49
CA TRP A 43 -2.00 27.83 5.65
C TRP A 43 -2.67 29.08 5.08
N THR A 44 -1.89 30.06 4.61
CA THR A 44 -2.43 31.27 3.96
C THR A 44 -2.73 31.06 2.48
N THR A 45 -2.30 29.94 1.91
CA THR A 45 -2.49 29.61 0.50
C THR A 45 -3.83 28.91 0.24
N PRO A 46 -4.46 29.15 -0.93
CA PRO A 46 -5.73 28.51 -1.28
C PRO A 46 -5.64 26.97 -1.34
N GLN A 47 -4.47 26.40 -1.68
CA GLN A 47 -4.23 24.96 -1.78
C GLN A 47 -4.47 24.24 -0.44
N MET A 48 -4.26 24.94 0.69
CA MET A 48 -4.48 24.37 2.03
C MET A 48 -5.96 24.34 2.45
N ALA A 49 -6.87 24.90 1.63
CA ALA A 49 -8.30 24.93 1.96
C ALA A 49 -8.92 23.55 2.11
N SER A 50 -8.46 22.56 1.31
CA SER A 50 -8.92 21.17 1.38
C SER A 50 -8.60 20.48 2.72
N TRP A 51 -7.56 20.92 3.41
CA TRP A 51 -7.17 20.37 4.71
C TRP A 51 -8.00 20.90 5.90
N ARG A 52 -8.68 22.05 5.76
CA ARG A 52 -9.28 22.75 6.90
C ARG A 52 -10.24 21.91 7.73
N ASN A 53 -11.22 21.27 7.08
CA ASN A 53 -12.19 20.42 7.78
C ASN A 53 -11.53 19.15 8.31
N THR A 54 -10.71 18.52 7.49
CA THR A 54 -9.96 17.32 7.83
C THR A 54 -9.10 17.46 9.08
N LEU A 55 -8.49 18.65 9.30
CA LEU A 55 -7.68 18.93 10.50
C LEU A 55 -8.52 18.90 11.77
N LEU A 56 -9.70 19.52 11.72
CA LEU A 56 -10.61 19.61 12.88
C LEU A 56 -11.18 18.23 13.22
N ASP A 57 -11.67 17.50 12.23
CA ASP A 57 -12.31 16.21 12.40
C ASP A 57 -11.34 15.16 12.97
N ASN A 58 -10.05 15.27 12.64
CA ASN A 58 -9.01 14.33 13.03
C ASN A 58 -8.10 14.82 14.16
N ALA A 59 -8.37 15.99 14.76
CA ALA A 59 -7.55 16.60 15.81
C ALA A 59 -6.06 16.67 15.42
N ILE A 60 -5.76 17.13 14.18
CA ILE A 60 -4.40 17.32 13.69
C ILE A 60 -3.95 18.75 13.94
N GLN A 61 -2.78 18.91 14.52
CA GLN A 61 -2.21 20.23 14.84
C GLN A 61 -1.54 20.84 13.60
N PRO A 62 -2.08 21.93 13.04
CA PRO A 62 -1.41 22.64 11.96
C PRO A 62 -0.23 23.45 12.48
N VAL A 63 0.90 23.36 11.77
CA VAL A 63 2.09 24.16 11.99
C VAL A 63 2.25 25.13 10.81
N GLN A 64 2.08 26.43 11.12
CA GLN A 64 2.20 27.48 10.10
C GLN A 64 3.63 27.77 9.77
N GLN A 65 3.96 27.76 8.49
CA GLN A 65 5.25 28.22 7.99
C GLN A 65 5.03 29.23 6.86
N TYR A 66 5.50 30.47 7.08
CA TYR A 66 5.45 31.51 6.04
C TYR A 66 6.62 31.34 5.08
N SER A 67 6.30 31.26 3.80
CA SER A 67 7.32 31.29 2.75
C SER A 67 7.67 32.75 2.40
N ASN A 68 8.80 33.23 2.86
CA ASN A 68 9.28 34.61 2.57
C ASN A 68 9.78 34.77 1.12
N THR A 69 9.96 33.68 0.39
CA THR A 69 10.40 33.66 -1.01
C THR A 69 9.77 32.47 -1.74
N ILE A 70 9.31 32.72 -2.96
CA ILE A 70 8.81 31.67 -3.84
C ILE A 70 9.90 30.60 -4.05
N ARG A 71 9.58 29.33 -3.79
CA ARG A 71 10.43 28.13 -3.92
C ARG A 71 11.50 27.92 -2.81
N LYS A 72 11.23 28.28 -1.57
CA LYS A 72 12.09 27.81 -0.46
C LYS A 72 11.32 26.78 0.36
N ASN A 73 11.99 25.66 0.68
CA ASN A 73 11.56 24.52 1.49
C ASN A 73 11.39 24.91 2.98
N SER A 74 10.56 25.93 3.25
CA SER A 74 10.38 26.44 4.62
C SER A 74 9.56 25.48 5.48
N SER A 75 8.58 24.82 4.87
CA SER A 75 7.74 23.82 5.54
C SER A 75 8.53 22.56 5.87
N ASP A 76 9.41 22.13 4.97
CA ASP A 76 10.30 20.98 5.17
C ASP A 76 11.25 21.23 6.33
N SER A 77 11.85 22.43 6.39
CA SER A 77 12.73 22.83 7.50
C SER A 77 12.00 22.82 8.84
N ALA A 78 10.75 23.29 8.89
CA ALA A 78 9.94 23.27 10.11
C ALA A 78 9.64 21.83 10.53
N LEU A 79 9.24 20.95 9.61
CA LEU A 79 9.02 19.53 9.87
C LEU A 79 10.29 18.86 10.40
N ILE A 80 11.45 19.11 9.78
CA ILE A 80 12.73 18.55 10.21
C ILE A 80 13.10 19.00 11.62
N ILE A 81 13.02 20.31 11.93
CA ILE A 81 13.35 20.85 13.25
C ILE A 81 12.44 20.25 14.32
N ASP A 82 11.12 20.29 14.10
CA ASP A 82 10.16 19.79 15.06
C ASP A 82 10.28 18.26 15.26
N THR A 83 10.60 17.51 14.21
CA THR A 83 10.90 16.07 14.33
C THR A 83 12.13 15.84 15.23
N MET A 84 13.17 16.65 15.08
CA MET A 84 14.38 16.53 15.91
C MET A 84 14.09 16.94 17.37
N ASP A 85 13.25 17.94 17.60
CA ASP A 85 12.82 18.30 18.95
C ASP A 85 12.03 17.16 19.57
N LEU A 86 11.08 16.55 18.86
CA LEU A 86 10.34 15.39 19.34
C LEU A 86 11.25 14.18 19.61
N LEU A 87 12.28 13.96 18.79
CA LEU A 87 13.24 12.89 18.98
C LEU A 87 13.96 12.98 20.35
N TYR A 88 14.33 14.21 20.75
CA TYR A 88 15.11 14.42 21.97
C TYR A 88 14.26 14.76 23.21
N GLN A 89 13.07 15.33 23.03
CA GLN A 89 12.24 15.81 24.14
C GLN A 89 11.14 14.82 24.52
N SER A 90 10.80 13.85 23.65
CA SER A 90 9.71 12.90 23.87
C SER A 90 10.19 11.46 23.98
N ASN A 91 9.38 10.61 24.60
CA ASN A 91 9.64 9.17 24.64
C ASN A 91 8.82 8.44 23.57
N LEU A 92 9.13 8.72 22.29
CA LEU A 92 8.53 8.07 21.14
C LEU A 92 9.36 6.86 20.71
N ASP A 93 8.68 5.82 20.22
CA ASP A 93 9.31 4.61 19.66
C ASP A 93 9.49 4.72 18.14
N GLY A 94 8.66 5.53 17.48
CA GLY A 94 8.70 5.69 16.02
C GLY A 94 8.09 6.98 15.51
N PHE A 95 8.32 7.20 14.21
CA PHE A 95 7.88 8.38 13.46
C PHE A 95 7.27 7.95 12.13
N CYS A 96 6.08 8.45 11.83
CA CYS A 96 5.45 8.36 10.53
C CYS A 96 5.72 9.66 9.77
N ILE A 97 6.56 9.61 8.75
CA ILE A 97 6.87 10.77 7.88
C ILE A 97 6.07 10.63 6.61
N VAL A 98 5.15 11.59 6.39
CA VAL A 98 4.19 11.55 5.30
C VAL A 98 4.53 12.61 4.28
N SER A 99 5.31 12.25 3.28
CA SER A 99 5.73 13.09 2.16
C SER A 99 6.24 12.24 0.98
N SER A 100 6.24 12.82 -0.21
CA SER A 100 6.86 12.25 -1.41
C SER A 100 8.21 12.93 -1.76
N ASP A 101 8.74 13.78 -0.87
CA ASP A 101 9.97 14.50 -1.12
C ASP A 101 11.22 13.73 -0.64
N SER A 102 12.26 13.75 -1.46
CA SER A 102 13.58 13.16 -1.16
C SER A 102 14.36 13.91 -0.07
N ASP A 103 14.02 15.17 0.21
CA ASP A 103 14.71 16.00 1.19
C ASP A 103 14.61 15.43 2.61
N PHE A 104 13.56 14.64 2.88
CA PHE A 104 13.40 13.91 4.13
C PHE A 104 14.25 12.63 4.26
N THR A 105 15.04 12.26 3.23
CA THR A 105 15.93 11.09 3.26
C THR A 105 16.90 11.13 4.44
N ARG A 106 17.53 12.29 4.67
CA ARG A 106 18.49 12.46 5.77
C ARG A 106 17.82 12.42 7.14
N LEU A 107 16.60 12.96 7.25
CA LEU A 107 15.82 12.90 8.47
C LEU A 107 15.46 11.44 8.82
N ALA A 108 14.93 10.68 7.86
CA ALA A 108 14.61 9.27 8.06
C ALA A 108 15.83 8.45 8.49
N SER A 109 16.99 8.65 7.82
CA SER A 109 18.25 8.01 8.21
C SER A 109 18.66 8.37 9.64
N ARG A 110 18.57 9.65 10.03
CA ARG A 110 18.94 10.13 11.36
C ARG A 110 18.06 9.52 12.47
N LEU A 111 16.75 9.40 12.22
CA LEU A 111 15.83 8.76 13.16
C LEU A 111 16.17 7.28 13.36
N ARG A 112 16.49 6.56 12.29
CA ARG A 112 16.92 5.14 12.35
C ARG A 112 18.27 4.97 13.06
N GLU A 113 19.24 5.87 12.83
CA GLU A 113 20.50 5.89 13.57
C GLU A 113 20.26 6.06 15.08
N SER A 114 19.19 6.79 15.46
CA SER A 114 18.73 6.94 16.83
C SER A 114 17.83 5.80 17.33
N GLN A 115 17.81 4.66 16.60
CA GLN A 115 17.05 3.45 16.92
C GLN A 115 15.52 3.67 16.96
N LYS A 116 15.01 4.69 16.26
CA LYS A 116 13.57 4.92 16.12
C LYS A 116 13.05 4.20 14.88
N TYR A 117 11.83 3.66 14.99
CA TYR A 117 11.14 3.08 13.85
C TYR A 117 10.65 4.20 12.92
N VAL A 118 10.90 4.08 11.63
CA VAL A 118 10.47 5.07 10.63
C VAL A 118 9.53 4.41 9.63
N LEU A 119 8.26 4.84 9.68
CA LEU A 119 7.27 4.55 8.65
C LEU A 119 7.21 5.73 7.68
N GLY A 120 7.61 5.51 6.43
CA GLY A 120 7.40 6.48 5.35
C GLY A 120 6.05 6.24 4.68
N MET A 121 5.35 7.30 4.36
CA MET A 121 4.11 7.25 3.56
C MET A 121 4.19 8.33 2.47
N GLY A 122 3.92 7.96 1.23
CA GLY A 122 3.95 8.89 0.10
C GLY A 122 3.34 8.28 -1.15
N GLU A 123 3.31 9.02 -2.23
CA GLU A 123 2.78 8.55 -3.50
C GLU A 123 3.83 7.70 -4.26
N SER A 124 3.38 6.98 -5.27
CA SER A 124 4.21 6.11 -6.14
C SER A 124 5.38 6.82 -6.83
N LYS A 125 5.30 8.14 -6.96
CA LYS A 125 6.37 9.00 -7.49
C LYS A 125 7.55 9.22 -6.54
N THR A 126 7.44 8.79 -5.26
CA THR A 126 8.46 9.03 -4.21
C THR A 126 9.82 8.44 -4.60
N PRO A 127 10.91 9.22 -4.48
CA PRO A 127 12.24 8.75 -4.83
C PRO A 127 12.73 7.58 -3.97
N ARG A 128 13.44 6.66 -4.59
CA ARG A 128 14.01 5.46 -3.94
C ARG A 128 14.90 5.75 -2.75
N SER A 129 15.59 6.91 -2.75
CA SER A 129 16.44 7.34 -1.64
C SER A 129 15.65 7.44 -0.33
N PHE A 130 14.48 8.09 -0.37
CA PHE A 130 13.63 8.25 0.81
C PHE A 130 12.99 6.91 1.22
N ILE A 131 12.45 6.14 0.26
CA ILE A 131 11.88 4.82 0.50
C ILE A 131 12.87 3.90 1.24
N SER A 132 14.11 3.83 0.76
CA SER A 132 15.16 2.97 1.34
C SER A 132 15.65 3.46 2.71
N ALA A 133 15.48 4.74 3.01
CA ALA A 133 15.81 5.31 4.31
C ALA A 133 14.81 4.94 5.41
N CYS A 134 13.60 4.51 5.06
CA CYS A 134 12.56 4.08 6.00
C CYS A 134 12.71 2.60 6.41
N ASN A 135 12.15 2.22 7.57
CA ASN A 135 12.00 0.82 7.95
C ASN A 135 10.90 0.15 7.14
N LYS A 136 9.79 0.86 6.94
CA LYS A 136 8.67 0.47 6.08
C LYS A 136 8.21 1.70 5.29
N PHE A 137 7.80 1.50 4.04
CA PHE A 137 7.22 2.55 3.20
C PHE A 137 5.89 2.08 2.61
N LEU A 138 4.89 2.95 2.66
CA LEU A 138 3.54 2.70 2.15
C LEU A 138 3.20 3.70 1.04
N TYR A 139 2.61 3.18 -0.04
CA TYR A 139 2.16 3.99 -1.17
C TYR A 139 0.69 4.40 -0.95
N LEU A 140 0.47 5.68 -0.68
CA LEU A 140 -0.84 6.23 -0.34
C LEU A 140 -1.85 6.17 -1.49
N ASP A 141 -1.38 6.37 -2.71
CA ASP A 141 -2.20 6.26 -3.92
C ASP A 141 -2.73 4.84 -4.11
N VAL A 142 -1.90 3.81 -3.89
CA VAL A 142 -2.31 2.40 -3.98
C VAL A 142 -3.32 2.04 -2.89
N LEU A 143 -3.03 2.44 -1.64
CA LEU A 143 -3.89 2.12 -0.50
C LEU A 143 -5.24 2.84 -0.57
N TRP A 144 -5.27 4.05 -1.11
CA TRP A 144 -6.49 4.82 -1.28
C TRP A 144 -7.38 4.24 -2.37
N GLU A 145 -6.82 3.82 -3.51
CA GLU A 145 -7.54 3.12 -4.57
C GLU A 145 -8.20 1.82 -4.05
N GLU A 146 -7.49 1.03 -3.24
CA GLU A 146 -8.06 -0.17 -2.61
C GLU A 146 -9.21 0.15 -1.64
N ALA A 147 -9.13 1.26 -0.90
CA ALA A 147 -10.17 1.66 0.04
C ALA A 147 -11.47 2.08 -0.70
N GLU A 148 -11.35 2.85 -1.79
CA GLU A 148 -12.51 3.25 -2.61
C GLU A 148 -13.19 2.07 -3.30
N GLU A 149 -12.43 1.09 -3.80
CA GLU A 149 -13.01 -0.12 -4.39
C GLU A 149 -13.83 -0.93 -3.36
N HIS A 150 -13.49 -0.84 -2.08
CA HIS A 150 -14.24 -1.50 -1.00
C HIS A 150 -15.57 -0.81 -0.70
N GLU A 151 -15.58 0.52 -0.63
CA GLU A 151 -16.79 1.29 -0.36
C GLU A 151 -17.80 1.17 -1.51
N ALA A 152 -17.32 1.11 -2.76
CA ALA A 152 -18.17 0.90 -3.93
C ALA A 152 -18.82 -0.51 -3.98
N GLY A 153 -18.15 -1.53 -3.45
CA GLY A 153 -18.66 -2.92 -3.42
C GLY A 153 -19.73 -3.20 -2.37
N ASP A 154 -19.75 -2.42 -1.27
CA ASP A 154 -20.76 -2.60 -0.19
C ASP A 154 -22.09 -1.89 -0.48
N HIS A 155 -22.18 -1.03 -1.48
CA HIS A 155 -23.40 -0.33 -1.86
C HIS A 155 -24.30 -1.08 -2.86
N GLU A 156 -23.89 -2.22 -3.41
CA GLU A 156 -24.75 -3.03 -4.32
C GLU A 156 -25.70 -4.03 -3.59
N GLY A 157 -25.76 -4.02 -2.27
CA GLY A 157 -26.45 -5.06 -1.47
C GLY A 157 -27.70 -4.66 -0.69
N THR A 158 -28.24 -3.42 -0.80
CA THR A 158 -29.47 -3.06 -0.07
C THR A 158 -30.39 -2.16 -0.87
N ASP A 159 -31.13 -2.75 -1.80
CA ASP A 159 -32.43 -2.22 -2.24
C ASP A 159 -33.41 -3.37 -2.31
N HIS A 160 -34.30 -3.44 -1.32
CA HIS A 160 -35.71 -3.85 -1.39
C HIS A 160 -36.32 -3.82 0.01
N GLU A 161 -37.17 -2.82 0.27
CA GLU A 161 -38.58 -2.97 0.70
C GLU A 161 -39.17 -1.63 1.16
N GLU A 162 -40.14 -1.22 0.35
CA GLU A 162 -41.39 -0.52 0.57
C GLU A 162 -41.63 0.35 1.83
N ALA A 163 -42.12 1.57 1.57
CA ALA A 163 -43.42 2.01 2.05
C ALA A 163 -43.90 3.30 1.35
N GLN A 164 -45.06 3.19 0.73
CA GLN A 164 -45.90 4.26 0.16
C GLN A 164 -46.42 5.21 1.24
N ALA A 165 -46.44 6.50 0.99
CA ALA A 165 -47.54 7.39 1.40
C ALA A 165 -47.54 8.71 0.60
N GLU A 166 -48.71 8.97 0.06
CA GLU A 166 -49.15 10.11 -0.73
C GLU A 166 -48.99 11.50 -0.06
N HIS A 167 -48.78 12.58 -0.82
CA HIS A 167 -49.72 13.65 -1.05
C HIS A 167 -49.18 14.81 -1.91
N THR A 168 -49.89 15.03 -3.03
CA THR A 168 -50.34 16.28 -3.68
C THR A 168 -49.35 17.38 -4.09
N SER A 169 -49.42 17.61 -5.42
CA SER A 169 -48.96 18.75 -6.23
C SER A 169 -49.69 20.06 -5.91
N PRO A 170 -49.32 21.26 -6.48
CA PRO A 170 -49.49 21.54 -7.92
C PRO A 170 -48.45 22.47 -8.63
N GLN A 171 -48.30 22.21 -9.90
CA GLN A 171 -48.19 23.00 -11.14
C GLN A 171 -47.57 24.41 -11.21
N ALA A 172 -46.66 24.60 -12.21
CA ALA A 172 -46.82 25.41 -13.41
C ALA A 172 -45.55 25.29 -14.30
N LYS A 173 -45.73 24.80 -15.53
CA LYS A 173 -45.69 25.39 -16.91
C LYS A 173 -44.40 26.18 -17.20
N ALA A 174 -43.72 26.10 -18.30
CA ALA A 174 -43.77 25.58 -19.68
C ALA A 174 -42.36 25.94 -20.26
N GLU A 175 -41.76 25.42 -21.26
CA GLU A 175 -42.08 25.18 -22.67
C GLU A 175 -40.90 24.37 -23.31
N LYS A 176 -41.23 23.55 -24.26
CA LYS A 176 -40.35 22.92 -25.26
C LYS A 176 -40.14 23.87 -26.46
N PRO A 177 -39.18 23.59 -27.41
CA PRO A 177 -39.39 22.56 -28.44
C PRO A 177 -38.11 21.78 -28.89
N GLU A 178 -38.34 20.57 -29.30
CA GLU A 178 -38.18 19.86 -30.61
C GLU A 178 -36.76 19.86 -31.22
N ALA A 179 -36.21 18.89 -31.84
CA ALA A 179 -36.50 17.50 -32.26
C ALA A 179 -35.20 17.02 -32.96
N ASP A 180 -34.83 15.78 -32.99
CA ASP A 180 -34.94 14.89 -34.11
C ASP A 180 -34.29 13.52 -33.85
N ASN A 181 -34.96 12.53 -34.41
CA ASN A 181 -34.75 11.12 -34.56
C ASN A 181 -33.34 10.62 -34.89
N HIS A 182 -32.93 9.47 -34.39
CA HIS A 182 -32.83 8.26 -35.19
C HIS A 182 -32.74 6.96 -34.38
N ALA A 183 -33.33 5.94 -34.95
CA ALA A 183 -33.74 4.65 -34.49
C ALA A 183 -32.64 3.63 -34.18
N SER A 184 -33.02 2.71 -33.25
CA SER A 184 -32.88 1.23 -33.30
C SER A 184 -31.49 0.61 -33.43
N GLU A 185 -31.12 -0.22 -32.46
CA GLU A 185 -31.03 -1.68 -32.63
C GLU A 185 -30.52 -2.32 -31.33
N THR A 186 -31.31 -3.25 -30.78
CA THR A 186 -30.91 -4.20 -29.77
C THR A 186 -30.17 -5.35 -30.44
N PRO A 187 -29.10 -5.88 -29.83
CA PRO A 187 -28.81 -7.29 -30.00
C PRO A 187 -28.58 -8.03 -28.66
N ALA A 188 -29.37 -9.06 -28.51
CA ALA A 188 -29.12 -10.40 -28.00
C ALA A 188 -28.06 -10.62 -26.90
N ALA A 189 -28.55 -11.24 -25.83
CA ALA A 189 -27.80 -11.91 -24.78
C ALA A 189 -26.69 -12.82 -25.31
N ARG A 190 -25.46 -12.66 -24.77
CA ARG A 190 -24.37 -13.62 -24.86
C ARG A 190 -24.18 -14.35 -23.55
N PRO A 191 -23.80 -15.64 -23.56
CA PRO A 191 -23.67 -16.47 -22.38
C PRO A 191 -22.46 -16.06 -21.53
N LEU A 192 -22.63 -16.15 -20.19
CA LEU A 192 -21.62 -15.96 -19.17
C LEU A 192 -20.50 -16.99 -19.33
N THR A 193 -19.32 -16.54 -19.72
CA THR A 193 -18.09 -17.29 -19.58
C THR A 193 -17.46 -16.99 -18.19
N PRO A 194 -16.78 -17.96 -17.56
CA PRO A 194 -16.12 -17.72 -16.27
C PRO A 194 -15.03 -16.65 -16.40
N PRO A 195 -14.71 -15.90 -15.31
CA PRO A 195 -13.73 -14.83 -15.39
C PRO A 195 -12.35 -15.39 -15.75
N GLU A 196 -11.91 -15.07 -16.94
CA GLU A 196 -10.51 -15.22 -17.34
C GLU A 196 -9.66 -14.33 -16.43
N THR A 197 -8.61 -14.94 -15.89
CA THR A 197 -7.52 -14.27 -15.19
C THR A 197 -7.10 -13.02 -15.93
N MET A 198 -7.38 -11.85 -15.35
CA MET A 198 -6.91 -10.57 -15.88
C MET A 198 -5.39 -10.56 -15.99
N PRO A 199 -4.79 -10.12 -17.10
CA PRO A 199 -3.36 -9.90 -17.18
C PRO A 199 -3.00 -8.69 -16.32
N LEU A 200 -2.13 -8.90 -15.34
CA LEU A 200 -1.47 -7.89 -14.52
C LEU A 200 -0.69 -6.89 -15.41
N HIS A 201 -1.34 -5.80 -15.83
CA HIS A 201 -0.71 -4.63 -16.43
C HIS A 201 -1.04 -3.39 -15.59
N GLY A 202 -0.65 -3.43 -14.30
CA GLY A 202 -0.47 -2.23 -13.49
C GLY A 202 1.03 -1.92 -13.44
N LYS A 203 1.44 -0.71 -13.74
CA LYS A 203 2.77 -0.20 -13.40
C LYS A 203 2.84 -0.13 -11.87
N THR A 204 3.25 -1.22 -11.24
CA THR A 204 3.46 -1.29 -9.80
C THR A 204 4.59 -0.33 -9.43
N PRO A 205 4.35 0.68 -8.60
CA PRO A 205 5.43 1.43 -8.01
C PRO A 205 6.14 0.48 -7.05
N GLY A 206 7.37 0.17 -7.32
CA GLY A 206 8.10 -0.80 -6.51
C GLY A 206 8.99 -1.69 -7.37
N LYS A 207 9.69 -2.60 -6.74
CA LYS A 207 10.59 -3.52 -7.40
C LYS A 207 9.81 -4.48 -8.30
N ASP A 208 10.40 -4.73 -9.45
CA ASP A 208 9.92 -5.69 -10.44
C ASP A 208 9.46 -6.99 -9.76
N PHE A 209 8.29 -7.49 -10.15
CA PHE A 209 7.74 -8.77 -9.71
C PHE A 209 8.77 -9.91 -9.80
N SER A 210 9.68 -9.83 -10.78
CA SER A 210 10.80 -10.76 -10.94
C SER A 210 11.80 -10.70 -9.79
N THR A 211 12.06 -9.51 -9.24
CA THR A 211 12.98 -9.31 -8.11
C THR A 211 12.41 -9.87 -6.82
N ILE A 212 11.13 -9.64 -6.54
CA ILE A 212 10.44 -10.22 -5.38
C ILE A 212 10.39 -11.74 -5.48
N ARG A 213 10.10 -12.27 -6.67
CA ARG A 213 10.09 -13.70 -6.94
C ARG A 213 11.44 -14.37 -6.67
N GLN A 214 12.53 -13.76 -7.12
CA GLN A 214 13.89 -14.26 -6.87
C GLN A 214 14.25 -14.19 -5.39
N ALA A 215 13.89 -13.10 -4.71
CA ALA A 215 14.12 -12.98 -3.28
C ALA A 215 13.35 -14.04 -2.48
N LEU A 216 12.09 -14.31 -2.81
CA LEU A 216 11.29 -15.35 -2.17
C LEU A 216 11.93 -16.75 -2.32
N ILE A 217 12.43 -17.07 -3.51
CA ILE A 217 13.15 -18.34 -3.75
C ILE A 217 14.37 -18.42 -2.85
N LYS A 218 15.23 -17.41 -2.90
CA LYS A 218 16.46 -17.37 -2.11
C LYS A 218 16.20 -17.43 -0.61
N LEU A 219 15.27 -16.62 -0.09
CA LEU A 219 14.92 -16.59 1.32
C LEU A 219 14.36 -17.95 1.80
N THR A 220 13.58 -18.63 0.95
CA THR A 220 13.07 -19.96 1.28
C THR A 220 14.19 -21.00 1.30
N GLU A 221 15.11 -20.99 0.33
CA GLU A 221 16.24 -21.90 0.29
C GLU A 221 17.17 -21.73 1.51
N GLU A 222 17.36 -20.50 1.97
CA GLU A 222 18.27 -20.18 3.09
C GLU A 222 17.64 -20.40 4.48
N ASN A 223 16.30 -20.37 4.60
CA ASN A 223 15.61 -20.33 5.90
C ASN A 223 14.54 -21.43 6.08
N SER A 224 14.44 -22.39 5.17
CA SER A 224 13.55 -23.54 5.34
C SER A 224 14.11 -24.57 6.32
N ASP A 225 13.22 -25.38 6.90
CA ASP A 225 13.59 -26.53 7.71
C ASP A 225 14.21 -27.66 6.86
N ASP A 226 14.62 -28.76 7.51
CA ASP A 226 15.24 -29.94 6.85
C ASP A 226 14.33 -30.59 5.80
N ASN A 227 13.03 -30.35 5.87
CA ASN A 227 12.03 -30.82 4.91
C ASN A 227 11.73 -29.81 3.80
N GLY A 228 12.36 -28.65 3.82
CA GLY A 228 12.19 -27.55 2.87
C GLY A 228 10.96 -26.68 3.11
N TRP A 229 10.35 -26.71 4.31
CA TRP A 229 9.21 -25.88 4.67
C TRP A 229 9.65 -24.63 5.43
N ILE A 230 9.02 -23.49 5.15
CA ILE A 230 9.19 -22.24 5.88
C ILE A 230 7.84 -21.71 6.34
N PHE A 231 7.78 -21.21 7.59
CA PHE A 231 6.57 -20.58 8.12
C PHE A 231 6.26 -19.27 7.39
N SER A 232 4.98 -19.04 7.05
CA SER A 232 4.54 -17.86 6.29
C SER A 232 4.92 -16.53 6.95
N GLY A 233 4.79 -16.43 8.28
CA GLY A 233 5.18 -15.24 9.03
C GLY A 233 6.69 -14.96 8.97
N THR A 234 7.52 -16.00 9.04
CA THR A 234 8.98 -15.88 8.91
C THR A 234 9.35 -15.36 7.52
N LEU A 235 8.79 -15.96 6.46
CA LEU A 235 9.07 -15.57 5.09
C LEU A 235 8.61 -14.12 4.81
N GLY A 236 7.42 -13.74 5.28
CA GLY A 236 6.92 -12.37 5.16
C GLY A 236 7.80 -11.35 5.88
N ASN A 237 8.23 -11.66 7.11
CA ASN A 237 9.13 -10.79 7.87
C ASN A 237 10.51 -10.62 7.22
N LEU A 238 11.07 -11.70 6.68
CA LEU A 238 12.36 -11.65 5.98
C LEU A 238 12.25 -10.80 4.70
N LEU A 239 11.17 -10.95 3.96
CA LEU A 239 10.92 -10.18 2.75
C LEU A 239 10.74 -8.67 3.06
N SER A 240 9.96 -8.34 4.08
CA SER A 240 9.77 -6.94 4.52
C SER A 240 11.06 -6.30 5.04
N LYS A 241 11.96 -7.08 5.68
CA LYS A 241 13.29 -6.58 6.07
C LYS A 241 14.19 -6.31 4.88
N GLN A 242 14.08 -7.11 3.81
CA GLN A 242 14.87 -6.93 2.60
C GLN A 242 14.35 -5.79 1.72
N PHE A 243 13.04 -5.57 1.73
CA PHE A 243 12.35 -4.56 0.91
C PHE A 243 11.44 -3.71 1.78
N SER A 244 11.85 -2.49 2.08
CA SER A 244 11.09 -1.55 2.93
C SER A 244 9.73 -1.19 2.35
N ASP A 245 9.57 -1.24 1.03
CA ASP A 245 8.35 -0.97 0.29
C ASP A 245 7.55 -2.21 -0.10
N PHE A 246 7.91 -3.39 0.46
CA PHE A 246 7.12 -4.60 0.20
C PHE A 246 5.81 -4.57 0.99
N ASP A 247 4.72 -4.52 0.25
CA ASP A 247 3.36 -4.78 0.73
C ASP A 247 2.62 -5.58 -0.35
N VAL A 248 1.85 -6.59 0.04
CA VAL A 248 1.11 -7.44 -0.91
C VAL A 248 0.01 -6.66 -1.63
N ARG A 249 -0.46 -5.57 -1.02
CA ARG A 249 -1.42 -4.64 -1.61
C ARG A 249 -0.86 -3.96 -2.87
N ASN A 250 0.44 -3.68 -2.91
CA ASN A 250 1.12 -3.17 -4.10
C ASN A 250 1.04 -4.13 -5.31
N PHE A 251 0.60 -5.37 -5.09
CA PHE A 251 0.44 -6.40 -6.11
C PHE A 251 -1.03 -6.82 -6.30
N GLY A 252 -1.99 -6.07 -5.71
CA GLY A 252 -3.43 -6.35 -5.80
C GLY A 252 -3.90 -7.51 -4.91
N TYR A 253 -3.17 -7.84 -3.83
CA TYR A 253 -3.54 -8.93 -2.92
C TYR A 253 -3.77 -8.42 -1.51
N LYS A 254 -4.91 -8.77 -0.90
CA LYS A 254 -5.25 -8.39 0.48
C LYS A 254 -4.46 -9.16 1.55
N LYS A 255 -3.92 -10.35 1.21
CA LYS A 255 -3.23 -11.25 2.15
C LYS A 255 -2.03 -11.91 1.50
N PHE A 256 -1.02 -12.25 2.34
CA PHE A 256 0.24 -12.84 1.89
C PHE A 256 0.08 -14.22 1.27
N VAL A 257 -0.80 -15.08 1.81
CA VAL A 257 -0.98 -16.45 1.29
C VAL A 257 -1.51 -16.46 -0.14
N PRO A 258 -2.62 -15.76 -0.50
CA PRO A 258 -3.08 -15.67 -1.89
C PRO A 258 -2.03 -15.09 -2.84
N PHE A 259 -1.23 -14.12 -2.39
CA PHE A 259 -0.11 -13.58 -3.17
C PHE A 259 0.91 -14.69 -3.49
N ILE A 260 1.34 -15.48 -2.50
CA ILE A 260 2.30 -16.58 -2.71
C ILE A 260 1.72 -17.66 -3.61
N GLU A 261 0.45 -18.02 -3.47
CA GLU A 261 -0.24 -19.01 -4.32
C GLU A 261 -0.28 -18.56 -5.79
N SER A 262 -0.50 -17.28 -6.05
CA SER A 262 -0.52 -16.72 -7.41
C SER A 262 0.81 -16.86 -8.15
N LEU A 263 1.92 -16.92 -7.43
CA LEU A 263 3.26 -17.11 -8.00
C LEU A 263 3.44 -18.50 -8.60
N LYS A 264 2.63 -19.50 -8.19
CA LYS A 264 2.68 -20.91 -8.60
C LYS A 264 4.05 -21.59 -8.37
N LEU A 265 4.88 -21.00 -7.50
CA LEU A 265 6.22 -21.45 -7.15
C LEU A 265 6.25 -22.37 -5.94
N PHE A 266 5.22 -22.29 -5.09
CA PHE A 266 5.20 -22.90 -3.78
C PHE A 266 4.09 -23.95 -3.67
N ASP A 267 4.37 -24.98 -2.90
CA ASP A 267 3.35 -25.83 -2.28
C ASP A 267 2.98 -25.18 -0.94
N VAL A 268 1.68 -25.13 -0.63
CA VAL A 268 1.15 -24.54 0.59
C VAL A 268 0.58 -25.63 1.47
N ASN A 269 0.99 -25.66 2.74
CA ASN A 269 0.43 -26.56 3.75
C ASN A 269 -0.10 -25.73 4.92
N THR A 270 -1.32 -26.04 5.37
CA THR A 270 -1.99 -25.32 6.44
C THR A 270 -2.24 -26.25 7.61
N PHE A 271 -1.68 -25.93 8.78
CA PHE A 271 -1.92 -26.63 10.03
C PHE A 271 -2.82 -25.78 10.91
N THR A 272 -3.78 -26.42 11.54
CA THR A 272 -4.64 -25.79 12.56
C THR A 272 -4.03 -26.07 13.93
N ASP A 273 -3.89 -25.04 14.78
CA ASP A 273 -3.37 -25.20 16.14
C ASP A 273 -4.32 -26.10 16.97
N GLU A 274 -3.79 -27.13 17.59
CA GLU A 274 -4.57 -28.07 18.42
C GLU A 274 -5.17 -27.38 19.67
N LYS A 275 -4.52 -26.33 20.17
CA LYS A 275 -4.99 -25.56 21.36
C LYS A 275 -5.98 -24.47 20.99
N ASN A 276 -5.89 -23.92 19.77
CA ASN A 276 -6.78 -22.87 19.30
C ASN A 276 -7.18 -23.11 17.83
N ARG A 277 -8.31 -23.80 17.64
CA ARG A 277 -8.82 -24.21 16.32
C ARG A 277 -9.08 -23.04 15.33
N THR A 278 -9.07 -21.82 15.82
CA THR A 278 -9.20 -20.61 14.98
C THR A 278 -7.88 -20.17 14.35
N VAL A 279 -6.73 -20.58 14.90
CA VAL A 279 -5.41 -20.17 14.39
C VAL A 279 -4.92 -21.19 13.35
N LYS A 280 -4.73 -20.69 12.12
CA LYS A 280 -4.17 -21.47 11.01
C LYS A 280 -2.74 -21.03 10.76
N HIS A 281 -1.83 -21.97 10.77
CA HIS A 281 -0.41 -21.77 10.46
C HIS A 281 -0.14 -22.25 9.03
N ASN A 282 0.28 -21.33 8.16
CA ASN A 282 0.61 -21.66 6.78
C ASN A 282 2.11 -21.83 6.62
N TYR A 283 2.52 -22.86 5.89
CA TYR A 283 3.89 -23.16 5.56
C TYR A 283 4.03 -23.24 4.04
N PHE A 284 5.16 -22.81 3.53
CA PHE A 284 5.47 -22.78 2.11
C PHE A 284 6.69 -23.64 1.82
N LYS A 285 6.68 -24.33 0.70
CA LYS A 285 7.79 -25.14 0.20
C LYS A 285 7.97 -24.86 -1.29
N LEU A 286 9.20 -24.68 -1.73
CA LEU A 286 9.47 -24.52 -3.16
C LEU A 286 9.13 -25.80 -3.93
N LYS A 287 8.35 -25.65 -4.99
CA LYS A 287 8.07 -26.72 -5.94
C LYS A 287 9.38 -27.16 -6.60
N GLN A 288 9.66 -28.45 -6.57
CA GLN A 288 10.79 -28.98 -7.29
C GLN A 288 10.53 -28.86 -8.79
N THR A 289 11.21 -27.94 -9.46
CA THR A 289 11.24 -27.93 -10.93
C THR A 289 11.93 -29.21 -11.39
N PRO A 290 11.30 -30.03 -12.25
CA PRO A 290 11.98 -31.20 -12.80
C PRO A 290 13.25 -30.72 -13.50
N LYS A 291 14.41 -31.17 -13.02
CA LYS A 291 15.71 -30.89 -13.64
C LYS A 291 15.62 -31.31 -15.09
N ARG A 292 15.67 -30.38 -16.04
CA ARG A 292 15.81 -30.71 -17.47
C ARG A 292 17.01 -31.65 -17.58
N PRO A 293 16.85 -32.82 -18.22
CA PRO A 293 17.98 -33.74 -18.41
C PRO A 293 19.08 -32.98 -19.15
N ARG A 294 20.29 -32.96 -18.59
CA ARG A 294 21.47 -32.41 -19.25
C ARG A 294 21.58 -33.07 -20.61
N ARG A 295 21.42 -32.32 -21.68
CA ARG A 295 21.78 -32.78 -23.02
C ARG A 295 23.23 -33.20 -22.97
N THR A 296 23.49 -34.52 -22.99
CA THR A 296 24.82 -35.09 -23.18
C THR A 296 25.26 -34.69 -24.59
N PHE A 297 26.26 -33.86 -24.65
CA PHE A 297 26.92 -33.51 -25.90
C PHE A 297 27.58 -34.79 -26.40
N ARG A 298 27.07 -35.43 -27.45
CA ARG A 298 27.78 -36.48 -28.19
C ARG A 298 28.80 -35.79 -29.08
N PRO A 299 30.13 -36.07 -28.93
CA PRO A 299 31.11 -35.52 -29.85
C PRO A 299 30.92 -36.16 -31.21
N TYR A 300 30.82 -35.36 -32.25
CA TYR A 300 30.75 -35.81 -33.65
C TYR A 300 32.15 -36.22 -34.10
N TYR A 301 32.43 -37.50 -34.08
CA TYR A 301 33.65 -38.03 -34.68
C TYR A 301 33.51 -38.01 -36.21
N LYS A 302 34.25 -37.13 -36.87
CA LYS A 302 34.45 -37.11 -38.33
C LYS A 302 35.32 -38.29 -38.70
N GLN A 303 34.76 -39.37 -39.23
CA GLN A 303 35.53 -40.40 -39.92
C GLN A 303 36.10 -39.79 -41.19
N ARG A 304 37.43 -39.67 -41.26
CA ARG A 304 38.17 -39.51 -42.52
C ARG A 304 38.34 -40.90 -43.09
N GLY A 305 37.63 -41.19 -44.19
CA GLY A 305 37.85 -42.32 -45.03
C GLY A 305 39.07 -42.07 -45.94
N ARG A 306 39.78 -43.16 -46.15
CA ARG A 306 40.89 -43.30 -47.12
C ARG A 306 40.38 -43.14 -48.56
#